data_26e73b0645ddf04fa4ba3eeb6afc867d
#
_entry.id   26e73b0645ddf04fa4ba3eeb6afc867d
#
_cell.length_a   1.000
_cell.length_b   1.000
_cell.length_c   1.000
_cell.angle_alpha   90.00
_cell.angle_beta   90.00
_cell.angle_gamma   90.00
#
_symmetry.space_group_name_H-M   'P 1'
#
loop_
_entity.id
_entity.type
_entity.pdbx_description
1 polymer ?
#
loop_
_entity_poly.entity_id
_entity_poly.type
_entity_poly.pdbx_seq_one_letter_code
_entity_poly.pdbx_strand_id
1 'polypeptide(L)'
;VGPTRKKIGKRTIFNMIGPLSSPANVEKQVVGVFDKKLLDIFANALKDLNIKFAWIVNSNDGLDEISPYDKTIVKQLRNGEINEMIIDPKELKVNAEGFDKIVGNDAKFNSQKIIDIFKGNDDDFSKAVSLNAAAGLIISEREDNFKYAYEKARAVSYTHLRAHET
;
A
#
# COMPACT_ATOMS: atom_id res chain seq x y z
N VAL A 1 -9.70 23.35 5.00
CA VAL A 1 -8.97 22.35 5.84
C VAL A 1 -7.46 22.46 5.67
N GLY A 2 -6.93 22.66 4.46
CA GLY A 2 -5.48 22.75 4.18
C GLY A 2 -4.72 23.82 4.99
N PRO A 3 -5.13 25.10 4.95
CA PRO A 3 -4.46 26.16 5.68
C PRO A 3 -4.46 25.96 7.20
N THR A 4 -5.56 25.44 7.75
CA THR A 4 -5.69 25.14 9.18
C THR A 4 -4.78 24.01 9.63
N ARG A 5 -4.67 22.93 8.83
CA ARG A 5 -3.72 21.84 9.07
C ARG A 5 -2.27 22.31 9.11
N LYS A 6 -1.90 23.20 8.18
CA LYS A 6 -0.56 23.78 8.11
C LYS A 6 -0.22 24.63 9.35
N LYS A 7 -1.21 25.35 9.90
CA LYS A 7 -1.04 26.13 11.14
C LYS A 7 -0.90 25.27 12.40
N ILE A 8 -1.59 24.13 12.45
CA ILE A 8 -1.54 23.22 13.60
C ILE A 8 -0.19 22.51 13.70
N GLY A 9 0.46 22.21 12.56
CA GLY A 9 1.79 21.58 12.50
C GLY A 9 1.91 20.20 13.14
N LYS A 10 0.80 19.61 13.59
CA LYS A 10 0.74 18.29 14.24
C LYS A 10 -0.26 17.38 13.53
N ARG A 11 -0.01 16.07 13.60
CA ARG A 11 -1.00 15.08 13.15
C ARG A 11 -2.24 15.14 14.02
N THR A 12 -3.40 15.09 13.39
CA THR A 12 -4.72 15.14 14.04
C THR A 12 -5.58 14.01 13.54
N ILE A 13 -6.75 13.84 14.12
CA ILE A 13 -7.74 12.85 13.66
C ILE A 13 -8.07 12.97 12.16
N PHE A 14 -7.96 14.16 11.58
CA PHE A 14 -8.14 14.36 10.13
C PHE A 14 -7.08 13.66 9.26
N ASN A 15 -5.97 13.22 9.82
CA ASN A 15 -5.01 12.39 9.12
C ASN A 15 -5.42 10.90 9.10
N MET A 16 -6.42 10.54 9.90
CA MET A 16 -6.87 9.16 10.10
C MET A 16 -8.27 8.90 9.51
N ILE A 17 -9.13 9.92 9.47
CA ILE A 17 -10.54 9.76 9.06
C ILE A 17 -10.69 9.44 7.56
N GLY A 18 -9.78 9.90 6.70
CA GLY A 18 -9.91 9.77 5.25
C GLY A 18 -10.30 8.36 4.79
N PRO A 19 -9.54 7.31 5.14
CA PRO A 19 -9.87 5.94 4.77
C PRO A 19 -11.16 5.39 5.37
N LEU A 20 -11.62 5.98 6.49
CA LEU A 20 -12.81 5.54 7.23
C LEU A 20 -14.09 6.27 6.79
N SER A 21 -13.99 7.33 6.00
CA SER A 21 -15.11 8.20 5.62
C SER A 21 -15.30 8.33 4.11
N SER A 22 -14.91 7.32 3.34
CA SER A 22 -15.09 7.33 1.89
C SER A 22 -16.59 7.30 1.53
N PRO A 23 -17.09 8.26 0.73
CA PRO A 23 -18.49 8.27 0.29
C PRO A 23 -18.76 7.18 -0.79
N ALA A 24 -17.75 6.49 -1.26
CA ALA A 24 -17.88 5.49 -2.33
C ALA A 24 -18.44 4.14 -1.86
N ASN A 25 -18.76 4.00 -0.55
CA ASN A 25 -19.26 2.75 0.04
C ASN A 25 -18.41 1.52 -0.37
N VAL A 26 -17.08 1.68 -0.30
CA VAL A 26 -16.16 0.60 -0.65
C VAL A 26 -16.32 -0.58 0.31
N GLU A 27 -16.38 -1.78 -0.23
CA GLU A 27 -16.48 -3.02 0.57
C GLU A 27 -15.11 -3.65 0.84
N LYS A 28 -14.10 -3.25 0.06
CA LYS A 28 -12.74 -3.81 0.10
C LYS A 28 -11.71 -2.70 -0.01
N GLN A 29 -10.69 -2.70 0.85
CA GLN A 29 -9.66 -1.67 0.81
C GLN A 29 -8.33 -2.09 1.45
N VAL A 30 -7.23 -1.49 0.97
CA VAL A 30 -5.94 -1.50 1.65
C VAL A 30 -5.75 -0.14 2.31
N VAL A 31 -5.36 -0.14 3.58
CA VAL A 31 -5.15 1.09 4.37
C VAL A 31 -3.78 1.04 5.01
N GLY A 32 -2.94 2.01 4.68
CA GLY A 32 -1.69 2.23 5.38
C GLY A 32 -1.88 3.09 6.62
N VAL A 33 -1.21 2.73 7.70
CA VAL A 33 -1.19 3.50 8.95
C VAL A 33 0.24 3.84 9.34
N PHE A 34 0.46 5.05 9.82
CA PHE A 34 1.78 5.60 10.13
C PHE A 34 2.34 5.18 11.50
N ASP A 35 1.58 4.46 12.31
CA ASP A 35 1.98 3.95 13.62
C ASP A 35 1.35 2.57 13.84
N LYS A 36 2.14 1.61 14.30
CA LYS A 36 1.69 0.24 14.59
C LYS A 36 0.50 0.19 15.55
N LYS A 37 0.42 1.12 16.48
CA LYS A 37 -0.69 1.22 17.45
C LYS A 37 -2.04 1.46 16.76
N LEU A 38 -2.04 1.95 15.53
CA LEU A 38 -3.24 2.21 14.76
C LEU A 38 -3.76 0.97 14.03
N LEU A 39 -2.97 -0.08 13.90
CA LEU A 39 -3.36 -1.30 13.17
C LEU A 39 -4.66 -1.89 13.71
N ASP A 40 -4.72 -2.17 15.02
CA ASP A 40 -5.91 -2.74 15.66
C ASP A 40 -7.08 -1.75 15.70
N ILE A 41 -6.79 -0.48 15.90
CA ILE A 41 -7.82 0.58 15.92
C ILE A 41 -8.53 0.66 14.57
N PHE A 42 -7.76 0.68 13.47
CA PHE A 42 -8.32 0.73 12.12
C PHE A 42 -9.02 -0.57 11.74
N ALA A 43 -8.46 -1.73 12.11
CA ALA A 43 -9.10 -3.01 11.83
C ALA A 43 -10.48 -3.12 12.48
N ASN A 44 -10.60 -2.71 13.75
CA ASN A 44 -11.89 -2.71 14.45
C ASN A 44 -12.85 -1.64 13.88
N ALA A 45 -12.37 -0.44 13.60
CA ALA A 45 -13.19 0.61 12.98
C ALA A 45 -13.75 0.17 11.62
N LEU A 46 -12.95 -0.47 10.77
CA LEU A 46 -13.40 -0.98 9.47
C LEU A 46 -14.38 -2.15 9.63
N LYS A 47 -14.19 -2.99 10.65
CA LYS A 47 -15.16 -4.04 11.01
C LYS A 47 -16.51 -3.43 11.41
N ASP A 48 -16.51 -2.41 12.26
CA ASP A 48 -17.73 -1.72 12.69
C ASP A 48 -18.43 -1.00 11.54
N LEU A 49 -17.68 -0.56 10.53
CA LEU A 49 -18.18 0.00 9.27
C LEU A 49 -18.64 -1.07 8.27
N ASN A 50 -18.68 -2.35 8.65
CA ASN A 50 -19.11 -3.48 7.82
C ASN A 50 -18.27 -3.66 6.53
N ILE A 51 -17.00 -3.29 6.56
CA ILE A 51 -16.07 -3.60 5.46
C ILE A 51 -15.87 -5.12 5.39
N LYS A 52 -16.03 -5.69 4.21
CA LYS A 52 -15.97 -7.14 4.00
C LYS A 52 -14.54 -7.68 4.00
N PHE A 53 -13.63 -6.95 3.37
CA PHE A 53 -12.24 -7.35 3.27
C PHE A 53 -11.32 -6.13 3.30
N ALA A 54 -10.41 -6.07 4.27
CA ALA A 54 -9.41 -5.02 4.33
C ALA A 54 -8.06 -5.56 4.81
N TRP A 55 -7.00 -4.94 4.30
CA TRP A 55 -5.67 -5.02 4.86
C TRP A 55 -5.29 -3.68 5.46
N ILE A 56 -4.90 -3.68 6.72
CA ILE A 56 -4.34 -2.53 7.41
C ILE A 56 -2.87 -2.81 7.60
N VAL A 57 -2.02 -1.96 7.04
CA VAL A 57 -0.59 -2.24 6.91
C VAL A 57 0.27 -1.18 7.58
N ASN A 58 1.37 -1.61 8.17
CA ASN A 58 2.45 -0.75 8.67
C ASN A 58 3.75 -1.53 8.62
N SER A 59 4.78 -0.97 8.02
CA SER A 59 6.10 -1.59 7.93
C SER A 59 6.99 -1.25 9.13
N ASN A 60 7.94 -2.12 9.44
CA ASN A 60 8.90 -1.93 10.51
C ASN A 60 9.84 -0.75 10.29
N ASP A 61 10.11 -0.38 9.05
CA ASP A 61 10.87 0.80 8.66
C ASP A 61 10.09 2.12 8.76
N GLY A 62 8.80 2.03 9.13
CA GLY A 62 7.92 3.18 9.37
C GLY A 62 7.07 3.59 8.17
N LEU A 63 7.14 2.86 7.04
CA LEU A 63 6.23 3.10 5.92
C LEU A 63 4.80 2.72 6.29
N ASP A 64 3.85 3.55 5.87
CA ASP A 64 2.41 3.27 5.86
C ASP A 64 1.98 2.51 4.58
N GLU A 65 2.89 1.67 4.07
CA GLU A 65 2.73 0.85 2.87
C GLU A 65 3.44 -0.51 3.07
N ILE A 66 3.28 -1.43 2.12
CA ILE A 66 4.06 -2.67 2.10
C ILE A 66 5.46 -2.35 1.60
N SER A 67 6.44 -2.49 2.49
CA SER A 67 7.82 -2.12 2.24
C SER A 67 8.57 -3.16 1.40
N PRO A 68 9.43 -2.73 0.47
CA PRO A 68 10.38 -3.60 -0.19
C PRO A 68 11.63 -3.90 0.66
N TYR A 69 11.81 -3.24 1.82
CA TYR A 69 13.04 -3.32 2.64
C TYR A 69 12.89 -4.12 3.91
N ASP A 70 11.75 -3.97 4.59
CA ASP A 70 11.53 -4.58 5.89
C ASP A 70 10.14 -5.21 5.99
N LYS A 71 9.96 -6.00 7.01
CA LYS A 71 8.71 -6.70 7.28
C LYS A 71 7.56 -5.73 7.47
N THR A 72 6.45 -6.05 6.85
CA THR A 72 5.20 -5.30 6.99
C THR A 72 4.22 -6.14 7.80
N ILE A 73 3.71 -5.55 8.88
CA ILE A 73 2.60 -6.14 9.67
C ILE A 73 1.30 -5.82 8.95
N VAL A 74 0.48 -6.83 8.76
CA VAL A 74 -0.83 -6.72 8.13
C VAL A 74 -1.88 -7.22 9.11
N LYS A 75 -2.84 -6.37 9.47
CA LYS A 75 -4.11 -6.80 10.06
C LYS A 75 -5.09 -7.04 8.93
N GLN A 76 -5.43 -8.30 8.73
CA GLN A 76 -6.42 -8.70 7.75
C GLN A 76 -7.79 -8.78 8.41
N LEU A 77 -8.70 -7.91 8.00
CA LEU A 77 -10.13 -8.06 8.25
C LEU A 77 -10.74 -8.83 7.07
N ARG A 78 -11.40 -9.94 7.33
CA ARG A 78 -12.15 -10.68 6.31
C ARG A 78 -13.40 -11.27 6.92
N ASN A 79 -14.58 -10.92 6.38
CA ASN A 79 -15.89 -11.40 6.84
C ASN A 79 -16.10 -11.25 8.36
N GLY A 80 -15.65 -10.13 8.93
CA GLY A 80 -15.78 -9.83 10.36
C GLY A 80 -14.71 -10.45 11.27
N GLU A 81 -13.81 -11.25 10.74
CA GLU A 81 -12.67 -11.80 11.48
C GLU A 81 -11.41 -10.95 11.23
N ILE A 82 -10.63 -10.73 12.28
CA ILE A 82 -9.37 -9.99 12.21
C ILE A 82 -8.23 -10.95 12.54
N ASN A 83 -7.32 -11.13 11.59
CA ASN A 83 -6.12 -11.94 11.74
C ASN A 83 -4.87 -11.07 11.49
N GLU A 84 -3.75 -11.47 12.08
CA GLU A 84 -2.46 -10.83 11.82
C GLU A 84 -1.59 -11.73 10.95
N MET A 85 -0.90 -11.12 10.00
CA MET A 85 0.12 -11.78 9.18
C MET A 85 1.29 -10.82 8.94
N ILE A 86 2.42 -11.37 8.52
CA ILE A 86 3.62 -10.61 8.19
C ILE A 86 3.96 -10.88 6.74
N ILE A 87 4.25 -9.80 6.01
CA ILE A 87 4.84 -9.87 4.68
C ILE A 87 6.34 -9.58 4.83
N ASP A 88 7.17 -10.55 4.49
CA ASP A 88 8.63 -10.41 4.45
C ASP A 88 9.09 -10.30 2.99
N PRO A 89 9.64 -9.15 2.56
CA PRO A 89 10.10 -8.98 1.19
C PRO A 89 11.22 -9.97 0.81
N LYS A 90 11.96 -10.49 1.78
CA LYS A 90 13.02 -11.50 1.54
C LYS A 90 12.45 -12.84 1.08
N GLU A 91 11.31 -13.24 1.63
CA GLU A 91 10.61 -14.46 1.19
C GLU A 91 10.10 -14.37 -0.24
N LEU A 92 9.82 -13.14 -0.69
CA LEU A 92 9.40 -12.84 -2.06
C LEU A 92 10.62 -12.63 -3.00
N LYS A 93 11.85 -12.73 -2.49
CA LYS A 93 13.09 -12.42 -3.22
C LYS A 93 13.13 -10.99 -3.77
N VAL A 94 12.52 -10.05 -3.05
CA VAL A 94 12.61 -8.62 -3.38
C VAL A 94 13.97 -8.12 -2.90
N ASN A 95 14.82 -7.75 -3.85
CA ASN A 95 16.13 -7.14 -3.58
C ASN A 95 16.00 -5.64 -3.76
N ALA A 96 15.88 -4.89 -2.67
CA ALA A 96 15.83 -3.44 -2.66
C ALA A 96 17.09 -2.86 -2.02
N GLU A 97 17.53 -1.68 -2.50
CA GLU A 97 18.83 -1.12 -2.14
C GLU A 97 18.78 -0.30 -0.84
N GLY A 98 17.70 0.42 -0.57
CA GLY A 98 17.57 1.21 0.66
C GLY A 98 16.41 2.19 0.64
N PHE A 99 15.92 2.53 1.83
CA PHE A 99 14.74 3.38 2.04
C PHE A 99 14.85 4.74 1.33
N ASP A 100 16.05 5.32 1.26
CA ASP A 100 16.31 6.58 0.58
C ASP A 100 15.98 6.54 -0.93
N LYS A 101 15.92 5.35 -1.51
CA LYS A 101 15.63 5.14 -2.93
C LYS A 101 14.15 5.31 -3.30
N ILE A 102 13.24 5.20 -2.34
CA ILE A 102 11.78 5.38 -2.58
C ILE A 102 11.23 6.67 -1.97
N VAL A 103 12.08 7.52 -1.43
CA VAL A 103 11.64 8.83 -0.94
C VAL A 103 11.19 9.68 -2.12
N GLY A 104 9.89 10.00 -2.13
CA GLY A 104 9.32 10.91 -3.12
C GLY A 104 9.83 12.35 -2.94
N ASN A 105 9.54 13.18 -3.94
CA ASN A 105 9.88 14.59 -3.91
C ASN A 105 8.66 15.42 -4.34
N ASP A 106 8.84 16.38 -5.24
CA ASP A 106 7.76 17.18 -5.77
C ASP A 106 6.89 16.38 -6.79
N ALA A 107 5.79 16.97 -7.20
CA ALA A 107 4.86 16.33 -8.13
C ALA A 107 5.51 15.98 -9.48
N LYS A 108 6.46 16.78 -9.96
CA LYS A 108 7.16 16.55 -11.23
C LYS A 108 8.08 15.33 -11.11
N PHE A 109 8.84 15.24 -10.04
CA PHE A 109 9.69 14.08 -9.77
C PHE A 109 8.84 12.80 -9.65
N ASN A 110 7.78 12.83 -8.86
CA ASN A 110 6.93 11.66 -8.64
C ASN A 110 6.21 11.22 -9.92
N SER A 111 5.73 12.16 -10.75
CA SER A 111 5.13 11.82 -12.04
C SER A 111 6.13 11.19 -13.01
N GLN A 112 7.39 11.69 -13.01
CA GLN A 112 8.44 11.08 -13.84
C GLN A 112 8.74 9.65 -13.38
N LYS A 113 8.78 9.38 -12.07
CA LYS A 113 8.96 8.02 -11.54
C LYS A 113 7.85 7.06 -11.98
N ILE A 114 6.60 7.52 -12.00
CA ILE A 114 5.48 6.72 -12.54
C ILE A 114 5.70 6.39 -14.01
N ILE A 115 6.10 7.38 -14.82
CA ILE A 115 6.40 7.19 -16.24
C ILE A 115 7.55 6.20 -16.42
N ASP A 116 8.60 6.31 -15.61
CA ASP A 116 9.77 5.42 -15.68
C ASP A 116 9.40 3.97 -15.34
N ILE A 117 8.54 3.74 -14.35
CA ILE A 117 7.97 2.42 -14.05
C ILE A 117 7.22 1.87 -15.27
N PHE A 118 6.39 2.69 -15.90
CA PHE A 118 5.64 2.30 -17.09
C PHE A 118 6.53 2.01 -18.31
N LYS A 119 7.74 2.60 -18.35
CA LYS A 119 8.76 2.28 -19.35
C LYS A 119 9.56 1.03 -19.03
N GLY A 120 9.25 0.38 -17.91
CA GLY A 120 9.87 -0.88 -17.50
C GLY A 120 11.11 -0.73 -16.63
N ASN A 121 11.30 0.42 -15.96
CA ASN A 121 12.34 0.54 -14.94
C ASN A 121 12.05 -0.42 -13.77
N ASP A 122 13.04 -1.23 -13.43
CA ASP A 122 12.99 -2.17 -12.30
C ASP A 122 13.81 -1.60 -11.12
N ASP A 123 13.45 -0.42 -10.68
CA ASP A 123 14.04 0.22 -9.51
C ASP A 123 13.22 -0.09 -8.23
N ASP A 124 13.65 0.45 -7.10
CA ASP A 124 12.99 0.22 -5.82
C ASP A 124 11.58 0.84 -5.75
N PHE A 125 11.31 1.91 -6.51
CA PHE A 125 9.94 2.43 -6.68
C PHE A 125 9.03 1.40 -7.34
N SER A 126 9.49 0.75 -8.41
CA SER A 126 8.69 -0.26 -9.12
C SER A 126 8.38 -1.46 -8.23
N LYS A 127 9.34 -1.86 -7.38
CA LYS A 127 9.15 -2.94 -6.40
C LYS A 127 8.12 -2.56 -5.35
N ALA A 128 8.21 -1.35 -4.77
CA ALA A 128 7.24 -0.84 -3.80
C ALA A 128 5.84 -0.77 -4.41
N VAL A 129 5.70 -0.18 -5.59
CA VAL A 129 4.42 -0.09 -6.32
C VAL A 129 3.84 -1.48 -6.57
N SER A 130 4.67 -2.44 -7.02
CA SER A 130 4.21 -3.80 -7.31
C SER A 130 3.78 -4.57 -6.06
N LEU A 131 4.44 -4.39 -4.91
CA LEU A 131 4.03 -4.97 -3.63
C LEU A 131 2.65 -4.45 -3.19
N ASN A 132 2.44 -3.14 -3.31
CA ASN A 132 1.17 -2.54 -2.92
C ASN A 132 0.05 -2.84 -3.93
N ALA A 133 0.35 -2.95 -5.22
CA ALA A 133 -0.57 -3.44 -6.23
C ALA A 133 -0.97 -4.91 -6.00
N ALA A 134 -0.02 -5.75 -5.55
CA ALA A 134 -0.30 -7.14 -5.17
C ALA A 134 -1.32 -7.23 -4.03
N ALA A 135 -1.23 -6.35 -3.02
CA ALA A 135 -2.26 -6.25 -1.98
C ALA A 135 -3.64 -5.94 -2.58
N GLY A 136 -3.69 -5.05 -3.56
CA GLY A 136 -4.92 -4.77 -4.31
C GLY A 136 -5.50 -5.99 -5.02
N LEU A 137 -4.64 -6.83 -5.63
CA LEU A 137 -5.07 -8.09 -6.27
C LEU A 137 -5.63 -9.10 -5.25
N ILE A 138 -5.01 -9.22 -4.09
CA ILE A 138 -5.51 -10.09 -3.00
C ILE A 138 -6.86 -9.58 -2.47
N ILE A 139 -6.94 -8.29 -2.12
CA ILE A 139 -8.18 -7.69 -1.58
C ILE A 139 -9.32 -7.77 -2.59
N SER A 140 -9.04 -7.62 -3.87
CA SER A 140 -10.05 -7.77 -4.93
C SER A 140 -10.40 -9.23 -5.24
N GLU A 141 -9.77 -10.20 -4.56
CA GLU A 141 -9.96 -11.66 -4.75
C GLU A 141 -9.63 -12.12 -6.18
N ARG A 142 -8.74 -11.41 -6.86
CA ARG A 142 -8.22 -11.80 -8.17
C ARG A 142 -7.02 -12.74 -8.07
N GLU A 143 -6.39 -12.77 -6.90
CA GLU A 143 -5.32 -13.70 -6.52
C GLU A 143 -5.51 -14.09 -5.06
N ASP A 144 -5.10 -15.29 -4.70
CA ASP A 144 -5.15 -15.82 -3.33
C ASP A 144 -3.76 -16.01 -2.71
N ASN A 145 -2.72 -15.93 -3.54
CA ASN A 145 -1.33 -16.05 -3.12
C ASN A 145 -0.57 -14.74 -3.38
N PHE A 146 -0.01 -14.15 -2.32
CA PHE A 146 0.63 -12.85 -2.39
C PHE A 146 1.87 -12.83 -3.30
N LYS A 147 2.64 -13.92 -3.33
CA LYS A 147 3.80 -14.03 -4.22
C LYS A 147 3.38 -13.99 -5.69
N TYR A 148 2.37 -14.75 -6.07
CA TYR A 148 1.84 -14.72 -7.44
C TYR A 148 1.21 -13.37 -7.78
N ALA A 149 0.52 -12.75 -6.81
CA ALA A 149 -0.01 -11.40 -6.98
C ALA A 149 1.12 -10.39 -7.25
N TYR A 150 2.24 -10.50 -6.54
CA TYR A 150 3.40 -9.64 -6.75
C TYR A 150 4.04 -9.86 -8.13
N GLU A 151 4.27 -11.12 -8.52
CA GLU A 151 4.81 -11.46 -9.84
C GLU A 151 3.91 -10.95 -10.97
N LYS A 152 2.59 -11.07 -10.80
CA LYS A 152 1.59 -10.56 -11.77
C LYS A 152 1.59 -9.04 -11.83
N ALA A 153 1.63 -8.35 -10.69
CA ALA A 153 1.70 -6.89 -10.65
C ALA A 153 2.96 -6.37 -11.37
N ARG A 154 4.11 -7.01 -11.16
CA ARG A 154 5.33 -6.71 -11.90
C ARG A 154 5.18 -6.93 -13.40
N ALA A 155 4.63 -8.07 -13.81
CA ALA A 155 4.47 -8.40 -15.22
C ALA A 155 3.62 -7.37 -15.98
N VAL A 156 2.57 -6.84 -15.36
CA VAL A 156 1.72 -5.79 -15.96
C VAL A 156 2.52 -4.52 -16.26
N SER A 157 3.39 -4.10 -15.35
CA SER A 157 4.25 -2.93 -15.56
C SER A 157 5.19 -3.08 -16.75
N TYR A 158 5.62 -4.33 -17.05
CA TYR A 158 6.53 -4.60 -18.18
C TYR A 158 5.84 -4.80 -19.53
N THR A 159 4.61 -5.32 -19.57
CA THR A 159 4.01 -5.83 -20.82
C THR A 159 2.89 -4.96 -21.35
N HIS A 160 1.96 -4.52 -20.50
CA HIS A 160 0.75 -3.84 -20.96
C HIS A 160 0.95 -2.35 -21.25
N LEU A 161 1.89 -1.72 -20.61
CA LEU A 161 2.10 -0.28 -20.75
C LEU A 161 3.03 0.06 -21.93
N ARG A 162 3.89 -0.88 -22.36
CA ARG A 162 4.66 -0.77 -23.61
C ARG A 162 3.81 -0.89 -24.87
N ALA A 163 2.68 -1.59 -24.82
CA ALA A 163 1.84 -1.82 -25.99
C ALA A 163 1.03 -0.57 -26.42
N HIS A 164 1.00 0.48 -25.61
CA HIS A 164 0.30 1.74 -25.94
C HIS A 164 1.24 2.84 -26.46
N GLU A 165 2.54 2.57 -26.62
CA GLU A 165 3.51 3.51 -27.22
C GLU A 165 3.79 3.25 -28.71
N THR A 166 3.10 2.32 -29.35
CA THR A 166 3.08 2.07 -30.81
C THR A 166 1.69 2.37 -31.35
#